data_bb7173f1417d60a02a52de6a428fe27e
#
_entry.id   bb7173f1417d60a02a52de6a428fe27e
#
_cell.length_a   1.000
_cell.length_b   1.000
_cell.length_c   1.000
_cell.angle_alpha   90.00
_cell.angle_beta   90.00
_cell.angle_gamma   90.00
#
_symmetry.space_group_name_H-M   'P 1'
#
loop_
_entity.id
_entity.type
_entity.pdbx_description
1 polymer ?
#
loop_
_entity_poly.entity_id
_entity_poly.type
_entity_poly.pdbx_seq_one_letter_code
_entity_poly.pdbx_strand_id
1 'polypeptide(L)'
;MPKKIDPAVRSQAVRLVTEHRSAYSTERAVHVQVAESLGVSRESVRRWVSQHDVDTGVVAGVTSDDREELRRLRAENKRLREVNEVLKSATNFLRGGARPPKPLIVAFVDQMRAAGHAVESILAALNTLGLTIAARTLRAWCARTGTRNGAAGRVAARTVTDALVEDAVRAAAFTTNRAGEPVLAPEGLYGRRKMLALIRRTVLPEAGFGAVDRAMRSVGLAGVVRGKRPRTTIPDSTAQRAADLLDRNFTASAPGSKWVTDFTYVRTYQSFTYVAFIVDCFSQKIVGWHAALTRDVELVDVPLRMALWRRAHEGKAVARDQLICHSDAGSQYTSLRFTEHLHLEGIQPSVGSVGDAYDNALMETINGLYKAECIRTRVFHDGPYRTIADVEYATASWVEWYNNRRLHSSLGMISPTEFEAAHYADTEPSAR
;
A
#
# COMPACT_ATOMS: atom_id res chain seq x y z
N MET A 1 -51.60 16.60 -23.87
CA MET A 1 -51.35 16.81 -22.44
C MET A 1 -52.70 16.95 -21.75
N PRO A 2 -53.00 16.27 -20.63
CA PRO A 2 -54.23 16.47 -19.89
C PRO A 2 -54.25 17.94 -19.38
N LYS A 3 -55.36 18.64 -19.63
CA LYS A 3 -55.57 20.03 -19.15
C LYS A 3 -55.40 20.01 -17.62
N LYS A 4 -54.53 20.88 -17.06
CA LYS A 4 -54.49 21.15 -15.63
C LYS A 4 -55.84 21.74 -15.22
N ILE A 5 -56.56 21.03 -14.40
CA ILE A 5 -57.84 21.50 -13.82
C ILE A 5 -57.47 22.43 -12.70
N ASP A 6 -58.20 23.57 -12.61
CA ASP A 6 -57.99 24.59 -11.56
C ASP A 6 -58.22 23.99 -10.17
N PRO A 7 -57.30 24.20 -9.22
CA PRO A 7 -57.48 23.76 -7.82
C PRO A 7 -58.80 24.23 -7.19
N ALA A 8 -59.31 25.44 -7.57
CA ALA A 8 -60.56 25.96 -7.11
C ALA A 8 -61.75 25.06 -7.51
N VAL A 9 -61.73 24.55 -8.74
CA VAL A 9 -62.78 23.61 -9.25
C VAL A 9 -62.74 22.29 -8.46
N ARG A 10 -61.54 21.79 -8.12
CA ARG A 10 -61.37 20.60 -7.28
C ARG A 10 -61.98 20.82 -5.86
N SER A 11 -61.64 21.92 -5.21
CA SER A 11 -62.15 22.24 -3.89
C SER A 11 -63.69 22.43 -3.89
N GLN A 12 -64.23 23.06 -4.96
CA GLN A 12 -65.65 23.26 -5.14
C GLN A 12 -66.36 21.89 -5.36
N ALA A 13 -65.81 20.99 -6.17
CA ALA A 13 -66.35 19.66 -6.40
C ALA A 13 -66.44 18.86 -5.10
N VAL A 14 -65.37 18.85 -4.30
CA VAL A 14 -65.34 18.14 -2.98
C VAL A 14 -66.39 18.72 -2.05
N ARG A 15 -66.47 20.03 -1.92
CA ARG A 15 -67.43 20.70 -1.05
C ARG A 15 -68.88 20.35 -1.49
N LEU A 16 -69.22 20.50 -2.77
CA LEU A 16 -70.56 20.20 -3.27
C LEU A 16 -70.98 18.74 -3.02
N VAL A 17 -70.06 17.77 -3.23
CA VAL A 17 -70.35 16.39 -2.91
C VAL A 17 -70.56 16.19 -1.40
N THR A 18 -69.72 16.77 -0.52
CA THR A 18 -69.80 16.62 0.92
C THR A 18 -71.10 17.23 1.46
N GLU A 19 -71.51 18.43 0.98
CA GLU A 19 -72.71 19.13 1.42
C GLU A 19 -74.03 18.44 0.96
N HIS A 20 -74.00 17.83 -0.22
CA HIS A 20 -75.21 17.24 -0.80
C HIS A 20 -75.25 15.69 -0.77
N ARG A 21 -74.27 15.05 -0.12
CA ARG A 21 -74.16 13.57 -0.05
C ARG A 21 -75.42 12.92 0.48
N SER A 22 -76.14 13.54 1.46
CA SER A 22 -77.36 13.03 2.08
C SER A 22 -78.62 13.23 1.18
N ALA A 23 -78.59 14.10 0.21
CA ALA A 23 -79.71 14.42 -0.65
C ALA A 23 -79.91 13.42 -1.83
N TYR A 24 -78.97 12.49 -2.05
CA TYR A 24 -79.03 11.54 -3.15
C TYR A 24 -79.03 10.10 -2.64
N SER A 25 -79.74 9.23 -3.32
CA SER A 25 -79.85 7.82 -2.95
C SER A 25 -78.56 7.00 -3.12
N THR A 26 -77.59 7.50 -3.90
CA THR A 26 -76.30 6.81 -4.11
C THR A 26 -75.17 7.83 -4.30
N GLU A 27 -73.98 7.51 -3.76
CA GLU A 27 -72.75 8.32 -4.00
C GLU A 27 -72.42 8.55 -5.48
N ARG A 28 -72.75 7.55 -6.33
CA ARG A 28 -72.57 7.63 -7.79
C ARG A 28 -73.40 8.76 -8.40
N ALA A 29 -74.66 8.94 -7.92
CA ALA A 29 -75.57 9.95 -8.45
C ALA A 29 -75.05 11.37 -8.13
N VAL A 30 -74.58 11.64 -6.93
CA VAL A 30 -73.95 12.92 -6.52
C VAL A 30 -72.72 13.22 -7.39
N HIS A 31 -71.85 12.22 -7.55
CA HIS A 31 -70.64 12.42 -8.38
C HIS A 31 -70.97 12.75 -9.85
N VAL A 32 -72.01 12.16 -10.42
CA VAL A 32 -72.47 12.48 -11.80
C VAL A 32 -72.98 13.92 -11.85
N GLN A 33 -73.89 14.30 -10.98
CA GLN A 33 -74.48 15.63 -10.97
C GLN A 33 -73.48 16.74 -10.80
N VAL A 34 -72.50 16.56 -9.85
CA VAL A 34 -71.45 17.55 -9.61
C VAL A 34 -70.43 17.59 -10.81
N ALA A 35 -70.15 16.45 -11.40
CA ALA A 35 -69.29 16.39 -12.59
C ALA A 35 -69.88 17.15 -13.77
N GLU A 36 -71.18 16.99 -14.04
CA GLU A 36 -71.89 17.70 -15.06
C GLU A 36 -71.95 19.22 -14.81
N SER A 37 -72.23 19.63 -13.57
CA SER A 37 -72.30 21.06 -13.22
C SER A 37 -70.96 21.79 -13.32
N LEU A 38 -69.85 21.13 -13.11
CA LEU A 38 -68.50 21.70 -13.15
C LEU A 38 -67.74 21.39 -14.49
N GLY A 39 -68.35 20.66 -15.40
CA GLY A 39 -67.74 20.34 -16.72
C GLY A 39 -66.54 19.45 -16.59
N VAL A 40 -66.49 18.56 -15.57
CA VAL A 40 -65.36 17.63 -15.29
C VAL A 40 -65.81 16.18 -15.40
N SER A 41 -64.86 15.22 -15.49
CA SER A 41 -65.23 13.81 -15.52
C SER A 41 -65.68 13.33 -14.14
N ARG A 42 -66.73 12.47 -14.08
CA ARG A 42 -67.20 11.81 -12.83
C ARG A 42 -66.06 11.12 -12.09
N GLU A 43 -65.12 10.51 -12.82
CA GLU A 43 -64.01 9.78 -12.24
C GLU A 43 -63.00 10.76 -11.54
N SER A 44 -62.89 12.00 -12.06
CA SER A 44 -62.11 13.03 -11.40
C SER A 44 -62.73 13.45 -10.07
N VAL A 45 -64.07 13.68 -10.06
CA VAL A 45 -64.81 14.00 -8.84
C VAL A 45 -64.67 12.87 -7.82
N ARG A 46 -64.94 11.63 -8.24
CA ARG A 46 -64.78 10.45 -7.36
C ARG A 46 -63.37 10.39 -6.71
N ARG A 47 -62.33 10.57 -7.49
CA ARG A 47 -60.95 10.53 -6.95
C ARG A 47 -60.66 11.67 -6.01
N TRP A 48 -61.19 12.89 -6.26
CA TRP A 48 -60.97 14.03 -5.39
C TRP A 48 -61.69 13.86 -4.04
N VAL A 49 -62.92 13.37 -4.07
CA VAL A 49 -63.68 13.10 -2.85
C VAL A 49 -63.06 11.94 -2.04
N SER A 50 -62.71 10.84 -2.67
CA SER A 50 -62.01 9.72 -2.01
C SER A 50 -60.68 10.17 -1.38
N GLN A 51 -59.94 11.04 -2.06
CA GLN A 51 -58.69 11.56 -1.48
C GLN A 51 -58.98 12.54 -0.31
N HIS A 52 -60.03 13.33 -0.44
CA HIS A 52 -60.42 14.21 0.64
C HIS A 52 -60.90 13.44 1.91
N ASP A 53 -61.65 12.33 1.70
CA ASP A 53 -62.07 11.46 2.81
C ASP A 53 -60.84 10.78 3.50
N VAL A 54 -59.79 10.49 2.74
CA VAL A 54 -58.50 10.01 3.32
C VAL A 54 -57.78 11.16 4.04
N ASP A 55 -57.69 12.34 3.42
CA ASP A 55 -56.95 13.49 3.97
C ASP A 55 -57.62 14.00 5.27
N THR A 56 -58.96 13.83 5.42
CA THR A 56 -59.72 14.19 6.65
C THR A 56 -59.85 13.04 7.63
N GLY A 57 -59.25 11.86 7.36
CA GLY A 57 -59.27 10.71 8.28
C GLY A 57 -60.59 9.90 8.32
N VAL A 58 -61.53 10.19 7.42
CA VAL A 58 -62.79 9.43 7.28
C VAL A 58 -62.56 8.01 6.75
N VAL A 59 -61.58 7.84 5.88
CA VAL A 59 -61.17 6.57 5.32
C VAL A 59 -59.68 6.35 5.49
N ALA A 60 -59.28 5.15 5.89
CA ALA A 60 -57.87 4.81 6.05
C ALA A 60 -57.16 4.83 4.70
N GLY A 61 -56.03 5.51 4.59
CA GLY A 61 -55.21 5.60 3.36
C GLY A 61 -54.04 6.53 3.51
N VAL A 62 -53.29 6.69 2.42
CA VAL A 62 -52.15 7.62 2.37
C VAL A 62 -52.66 9.01 2.03
N THR A 63 -52.40 9.95 2.95
CA THR A 63 -52.87 11.35 2.80
C THR A 63 -52.10 12.06 1.66
N SER A 64 -52.61 13.21 1.25
CA SER A 64 -51.92 14.06 0.28
C SER A 64 -50.58 14.55 0.83
N ASP A 65 -50.53 14.88 2.13
CA ASP A 65 -49.29 15.31 2.81
C ASP A 65 -48.28 14.18 2.92
N ASP A 66 -48.72 12.97 3.29
CA ASP A 66 -47.85 11.77 3.30
C ASP A 66 -47.23 11.47 1.92
N ARG A 67 -48.02 11.65 0.84
CA ARG A 67 -47.54 11.46 -0.53
C ARG A 67 -46.50 12.50 -0.90
N GLU A 68 -46.67 13.73 -0.49
CA GLU A 68 -45.70 14.80 -0.72
C GLU A 68 -44.42 14.58 0.06
N GLU A 69 -44.53 14.19 1.34
CA GLU A 69 -43.42 13.79 2.21
C GLU A 69 -42.66 12.58 1.63
N LEU A 70 -43.36 11.52 1.23
CA LEU A 70 -42.75 10.38 0.56
C LEU A 70 -42.02 10.75 -0.73
N ARG A 71 -42.56 11.70 -1.51
CA ARG A 71 -41.91 12.20 -2.71
C ARG A 71 -40.65 12.96 -2.37
N ARG A 72 -40.69 13.82 -1.36
CA ARG A 72 -39.56 14.58 -0.83
C ARG A 72 -38.47 13.62 -0.34
N LEU A 73 -38.83 12.67 0.54
CA LEU A 73 -37.90 11.68 1.11
C LEU A 73 -37.26 10.76 0.03
N ARG A 74 -38.01 10.37 -0.98
CA ARG A 74 -37.47 9.60 -2.11
C ARG A 74 -36.47 10.40 -2.93
N ALA A 75 -36.74 11.67 -3.16
CA ALA A 75 -35.82 12.57 -3.86
C ALA A 75 -34.55 12.81 -3.04
N GLU A 76 -34.70 13.02 -1.74
CA GLU A 76 -33.58 13.17 -0.82
C GLU A 76 -32.73 11.88 -0.71
N ASN A 77 -33.37 10.71 -0.59
CA ASN A 77 -32.68 9.41 -0.57
C ASN A 77 -31.90 9.15 -1.87
N LYS A 78 -32.47 9.50 -3.01
CA LYS A 78 -31.79 9.43 -4.29
C LYS A 78 -30.55 10.33 -4.30
N ARG A 79 -30.70 11.57 -3.86
CA ARG A 79 -29.59 12.55 -3.76
C ARG A 79 -28.50 12.07 -2.81
N LEU A 80 -28.87 11.52 -1.64
CA LEU A 80 -27.91 10.98 -0.66
C LEU A 80 -27.12 9.78 -1.20
N ARG A 81 -27.80 8.90 -1.96
CA ARG A 81 -27.13 7.77 -2.61
C ARG A 81 -26.10 8.24 -3.65
N GLU A 82 -26.49 9.20 -4.49
CA GLU A 82 -25.59 9.81 -5.50
C GLU A 82 -24.37 10.46 -4.83
N VAL A 83 -24.58 11.23 -3.77
CA VAL A 83 -23.48 11.85 -2.98
C VAL A 83 -22.58 10.78 -2.37
N ASN A 84 -23.13 9.70 -1.86
CA ASN A 84 -22.36 8.62 -1.24
C ASN A 84 -21.50 7.86 -2.26
N GLU A 85 -22.00 7.61 -3.47
CA GLU A 85 -21.21 7.03 -4.56
C GLU A 85 -20.05 7.93 -4.97
N VAL A 86 -20.32 9.23 -5.13
CA VAL A 86 -19.29 10.21 -5.46
C VAL A 86 -18.25 10.31 -4.35
N LEU A 87 -18.67 10.32 -3.07
CA LEU A 87 -17.76 10.34 -1.92
C LEU A 87 -16.87 9.11 -1.87
N LYS A 88 -17.40 7.91 -2.09
CA LYS A 88 -16.62 6.66 -2.16
C LYS A 88 -15.55 6.72 -3.26
N SER A 89 -15.95 7.17 -4.44
CA SER A 89 -15.03 7.32 -5.58
C SER A 89 -13.97 8.39 -5.31
N ALA A 90 -14.36 9.53 -4.73
CA ALA A 90 -13.45 10.62 -4.37
C ALA A 90 -12.48 10.21 -3.25
N THR A 91 -12.92 9.43 -2.27
CA THR A 91 -12.06 8.88 -1.21
C THR A 91 -10.99 7.97 -1.80
N ASN A 92 -11.37 7.08 -2.73
CA ASN A 92 -10.41 6.23 -3.44
C ASN A 92 -9.42 7.05 -4.28
N PHE A 93 -9.91 8.09 -4.95
CA PHE A 93 -9.09 9.01 -5.74
C PHE A 93 -8.07 9.80 -4.90
N LEU A 94 -8.44 10.19 -3.66
CA LEU A 94 -7.61 10.97 -2.75
C LEU A 94 -6.78 10.11 -1.77
N ARG A 95 -6.83 8.79 -1.87
CA ARG A 95 -6.22 7.82 -0.92
C ARG A 95 -4.72 8.00 -0.68
N GLY A 96 -4.02 8.77 -1.48
CA GLY A 96 -2.57 9.00 -1.38
C GLY A 96 -2.15 10.22 -0.56
N GLY A 97 -3.03 10.91 0.14
CA GLY A 97 -2.70 12.01 1.08
C GLY A 97 -2.11 13.29 0.47
N ALA A 98 -1.57 13.27 -0.74
CA ALA A 98 -1.07 14.44 -1.45
C ALA A 98 -2.16 15.01 -2.39
N ARG A 99 -2.17 16.35 -2.55
CA ARG A 99 -3.11 17.01 -3.48
C ARG A 99 -2.88 16.50 -4.91
N PRO A 100 -3.89 15.88 -5.56
CA PRO A 100 -3.73 15.37 -6.92
C PRO A 100 -3.39 16.48 -7.91
N PRO A 101 -2.59 16.20 -8.95
CA PRO A 101 -2.34 17.13 -10.04
C PRO A 101 -3.63 17.57 -10.74
N LYS A 102 -3.68 18.84 -11.20
CA LYS A 102 -4.86 19.42 -11.88
C LYS A 102 -5.42 18.54 -12.99
N PRO A 103 -4.61 17.92 -13.89
CA PRO A 103 -5.14 17.04 -14.93
C PRO A 103 -5.86 15.81 -14.42
N LEU A 104 -5.40 15.21 -13.31
CA LEU A 104 -6.06 14.07 -12.68
C LEU A 104 -7.40 14.45 -12.07
N ILE A 105 -7.49 15.64 -11.46
CA ILE A 105 -8.76 16.17 -10.93
C ILE A 105 -9.76 16.36 -12.08
N VAL A 106 -9.33 16.93 -13.20
CA VAL A 106 -10.18 17.11 -14.39
C VAL A 106 -10.64 15.75 -14.93
N ALA A 107 -9.73 14.79 -15.08
CA ALA A 107 -10.05 13.44 -15.56
C ALA A 107 -11.04 12.72 -14.62
N PHE A 108 -10.84 12.83 -13.29
CA PHE A 108 -11.79 12.28 -12.31
C PHE A 108 -13.18 12.91 -12.44
N VAL A 109 -13.26 14.25 -12.55
CA VAL A 109 -14.54 14.92 -12.73
C VAL A 109 -15.22 14.51 -14.03
N ASP A 110 -14.46 14.36 -15.13
CA ASP A 110 -15.00 13.93 -16.41
C ASP A 110 -15.49 12.47 -16.36
N GLN A 111 -14.78 11.59 -15.67
CA GLN A 111 -15.19 10.20 -15.42
C GLN A 111 -16.51 10.15 -14.64
N MET A 112 -16.64 10.91 -13.56
CA MET A 112 -17.84 10.96 -12.74
C MET A 112 -19.03 11.57 -13.49
N ARG A 113 -18.77 12.57 -14.36
CA ARG A 113 -19.80 13.12 -15.26
C ARG A 113 -20.28 12.09 -16.29
N ALA A 114 -19.37 11.31 -16.85
CA ALA A 114 -19.71 10.22 -17.76
C ALA A 114 -20.55 9.14 -17.06
N ALA A 115 -20.37 8.94 -15.76
CA ALA A 115 -21.21 8.09 -14.91
C ALA A 115 -22.57 8.73 -14.53
N GLY A 116 -22.85 9.98 -14.98
CA GLY A 116 -24.14 10.65 -14.80
C GLY A 116 -24.22 11.56 -13.58
N HIS A 117 -23.12 11.83 -12.87
CA HIS A 117 -23.13 12.70 -11.68
C HIS A 117 -23.01 14.18 -12.05
N ALA A 118 -23.73 15.04 -11.31
CA ALA A 118 -23.68 16.47 -11.49
C ALA A 118 -22.32 17.04 -10.98
N VAL A 119 -21.78 18.03 -11.70
CA VAL A 119 -20.50 18.67 -11.34
C VAL A 119 -20.51 19.24 -9.92
N GLU A 120 -21.62 19.83 -9.52
CA GLU A 120 -21.82 20.41 -8.19
C GLU A 120 -21.69 19.35 -7.09
N SER A 121 -22.26 18.17 -7.29
CA SER A 121 -22.18 17.04 -6.35
C SER A 121 -20.76 16.49 -6.25
N ILE A 122 -20.05 16.40 -7.39
CA ILE A 122 -18.64 15.97 -7.45
C ILE A 122 -17.75 16.96 -6.70
N LEU A 123 -17.91 18.26 -6.94
CA LEU A 123 -17.14 19.31 -6.28
C LEU A 123 -17.44 19.38 -4.77
N ALA A 124 -18.70 19.20 -4.36
CA ALA A 124 -19.08 19.14 -2.97
C ALA A 124 -18.38 17.96 -2.25
N ALA A 125 -18.35 16.78 -2.87
CA ALA A 125 -17.64 15.62 -2.31
C ALA A 125 -16.12 15.83 -2.19
N LEU A 126 -15.49 16.40 -3.22
CA LEU A 126 -14.06 16.75 -3.18
C LEU A 126 -13.76 17.77 -2.09
N ASN A 127 -14.61 18.80 -1.93
CA ASN A 127 -14.47 19.81 -0.89
C ASN A 127 -14.62 19.22 0.53
N THR A 128 -15.54 18.30 0.73
CA THR A 128 -15.71 17.58 2.01
C THR A 128 -14.47 16.79 2.38
N LEU A 129 -13.74 16.27 1.38
CA LEU A 129 -12.48 15.52 1.56
C LEU A 129 -11.24 16.43 1.58
N GLY A 130 -11.42 17.75 1.74
CA GLY A 130 -10.33 18.72 1.90
C GLY A 130 -9.74 19.26 0.58
N LEU A 131 -10.29 18.87 -0.58
CA LEU A 131 -9.84 19.38 -1.88
C LEU A 131 -10.78 20.49 -2.36
N THR A 132 -10.62 21.69 -1.82
CA THR A 132 -11.46 22.85 -2.16
C THR A 132 -11.20 23.36 -3.58
N ILE A 133 -12.21 23.22 -4.45
CA ILE A 133 -12.17 23.66 -5.84
C ILE A 133 -13.47 24.40 -6.18
N ALA A 134 -13.35 25.65 -6.61
CA ALA A 134 -14.49 26.40 -7.12
C ALA A 134 -14.85 25.95 -8.54
N ALA A 135 -16.14 25.91 -8.89
CA ALA A 135 -16.61 25.53 -10.22
C ALA A 135 -15.99 26.37 -11.36
N ARG A 136 -15.75 27.69 -11.11
CA ARG A 136 -15.04 28.55 -12.05
C ARG A 136 -13.59 28.10 -12.31
N THR A 137 -12.92 27.62 -11.28
CA THR A 137 -11.53 27.14 -11.35
C THR A 137 -11.47 25.85 -12.17
N LEU A 138 -12.39 24.92 -11.92
CA LEU A 138 -12.53 23.71 -12.71
C LEU A 138 -12.78 24.03 -14.19
N ARG A 139 -13.74 24.94 -14.50
CA ARG A 139 -13.99 25.38 -15.88
C ARG A 139 -12.76 25.99 -16.56
N ALA A 140 -11.97 26.77 -15.83
CA ALA A 140 -10.73 27.33 -16.34
C ALA A 140 -9.67 26.25 -16.60
N TRP A 141 -9.63 25.19 -15.82
CA TRP A 141 -8.75 24.04 -16.06
C TRP A 141 -9.20 23.25 -17.29
N CYS A 142 -10.49 22.91 -17.40
CA CYS A 142 -11.07 22.25 -18.56
C CYS A 142 -10.85 23.04 -19.88
N ALA A 143 -10.97 24.37 -19.82
CA ALA A 143 -10.71 25.23 -20.99
C ALA A 143 -9.23 25.20 -21.46
N ARG A 144 -8.28 25.04 -20.51
CA ARG A 144 -6.85 24.92 -20.82
C ARG A 144 -6.46 23.53 -21.29
N THR A 145 -7.21 22.49 -20.89
CA THR A 145 -6.99 21.10 -21.32
C THR A 145 -7.72 20.77 -22.62
N GLY A 146 -8.44 21.72 -23.22
CA GLY A 146 -9.19 21.53 -24.46
C GLY A 146 -10.51 20.75 -24.30
N THR A 147 -10.94 20.49 -23.06
CA THR A 147 -12.25 19.83 -22.76
C THR A 147 -13.38 20.85 -22.82
N ARG A 148 -13.66 21.35 -24.03
CA ARG A 148 -14.89 22.10 -24.31
C ARG A 148 -15.91 21.12 -24.89
N ASN A 149 -17.06 20.96 -24.23
CA ASN A 149 -18.24 20.20 -24.70
C ASN A 149 -18.06 18.66 -24.83
N GLY A 150 -17.71 17.95 -23.73
CA GLY A 150 -17.88 16.48 -23.70
C GLY A 150 -16.95 15.66 -24.61
N ALA A 151 -16.16 16.28 -25.45
CA ALA A 151 -15.02 15.65 -26.08
C ALA A 151 -13.89 15.67 -25.07
N ALA A 152 -13.44 14.49 -24.59
CA ALA A 152 -12.24 14.34 -23.81
C ALA A 152 -11.10 15.03 -24.57
N GLY A 153 -10.72 16.24 -24.13
CA GLY A 153 -9.53 16.89 -24.64
C GLY A 153 -8.38 15.92 -24.50
N ARG A 154 -7.62 15.66 -25.56
CA ARG A 154 -6.50 14.73 -25.52
C ARG A 154 -5.57 15.17 -24.39
N VAL A 155 -5.69 14.53 -23.23
CA VAL A 155 -4.66 14.62 -22.18
C VAL A 155 -3.36 14.23 -22.84
N ALA A 156 -2.31 15.07 -22.71
CA ALA A 156 -1.03 14.75 -23.34
C ALA A 156 -0.63 13.32 -22.91
N ALA A 157 -0.21 12.50 -23.84
CA ALA A 157 0.18 11.11 -23.59
C ALA A 157 1.15 11.01 -22.39
N ARG A 158 2.04 11.99 -22.24
CA ARG A 158 2.94 12.11 -21.10
C ARG A 158 2.20 12.26 -19.76
N THR A 159 1.09 13.01 -19.70
CA THR A 159 0.33 13.21 -18.45
C THR A 159 -0.37 11.92 -18.03
N VAL A 160 -0.88 11.14 -18.98
CA VAL A 160 -1.45 9.81 -18.71
C VAL A 160 -0.37 8.86 -18.23
N THR A 161 0.78 8.85 -18.90
CA THR A 161 1.93 8.01 -18.51
C THR A 161 2.43 8.40 -17.11
N ASP A 162 2.59 9.69 -16.81
CA ASP A 162 3.04 10.15 -15.49
C ASP A 162 2.03 9.76 -14.39
N ALA A 163 0.72 9.81 -14.66
CA ALA A 163 -0.32 9.39 -13.72
C ALA A 163 -0.26 7.88 -13.45
N LEU A 164 -0.16 7.07 -14.49
CA LEU A 164 -0.04 5.61 -14.36
C LEU A 164 1.22 5.20 -13.56
N VAL A 165 2.33 5.89 -13.80
CA VAL A 165 3.58 5.67 -13.06
C VAL A 165 3.42 6.11 -11.60
N GLU A 166 2.73 7.22 -11.32
CA GLU A 166 2.47 7.67 -9.94
C GLU A 166 1.61 6.67 -9.19
N ASP A 167 0.55 6.14 -9.80
CA ASP A 167 -0.29 5.11 -9.19
C ASP A 167 0.50 3.83 -8.92
N ALA A 168 1.33 3.39 -9.85
CA ALA A 168 2.20 2.23 -9.67
C ALA A 168 3.22 2.43 -8.54
N VAL A 169 3.83 3.61 -8.44
CA VAL A 169 4.74 3.97 -7.34
C VAL A 169 4.02 3.97 -5.99
N ARG A 170 2.80 4.53 -5.92
CA ARG A 170 1.98 4.52 -4.70
C ARG A 170 1.63 3.10 -4.27
N ALA A 171 1.16 2.28 -5.21
CA ALA A 171 0.80 0.89 -4.94
C ALA A 171 1.99 0.05 -4.45
N ALA A 172 3.19 0.31 -4.99
CA ALA A 172 4.41 -0.37 -4.58
C ALA A 172 4.96 0.12 -3.22
N ALA A 173 4.84 1.42 -2.94
CA ALA A 173 5.49 2.05 -1.78
C ALA A 173 4.63 2.07 -0.52
N PHE A 174 3.33 1.89 -0.62
CA PHE A 174 2.41 1.96 0.52
C PHE A 174 1.55 0.72 0.63
N THR A 175 1.26 0.33 1.84
CA THR A 175 0.30 -0.72 2.20
C THR A 175 -0.68 -0.19 3.24
N THR A 176 -1.67 -0.98 3.61
CA THR A 176 -2.67 -0.58 4.60
C THR A 176 -2.43 -1.35 5.90
N ASN A 177 -2.35 -0.65 7.03
CA ASN A 177 -2.28 -1.27 8.35
C ASN A 177 -3.64 -1.86 8.78
N ARG A 178 -3.71 -2.50 9.95
CA ARG A 178 -4.95 -3.09 10.49
C ARG A 178 -6.06 -2.06 10.74
N ALA A 179 -5.70 -0.80 10.95
CA ALA A 179 -6.65 0.30 11.14
C ALA A 179 -7.16 0.89 9.80
N GLY A 180 -6.69 0.38 8.65
CA GLY A 180 -7.04 0.90 7.34
C GLY A 180 -6.24 2.13 6.91
N GLU A 181 -5.20 2.52 7.65
CA GLU A 181 -4.36 3.67 7.36
C GLU A 181 -3.22 3.31 6.41
N PRO A 182 -2.85 4.18 5.46
CA PRO A 182 -1.73 3.96 4.58
C PRO A 182 -0.42 4.06 5.36
N VAL A 183 0.39 3.01 5.31
CA VAL A 183 1.73 2.95 5.91
C VAL A 183 2.76 2.62 4.84
N LEU A 184 4.01 3.01 5.08
CA LEU A 184 5.09 2.74 4.14
C LEU A 184 5.38 1.24 4.08
N ALA A 185 5.34 0.66 2.89
CA ALA A 185 5.76 -0.71 2.62
C ALA A 185 7.30 -0.80 2.56
N PRO A 186 7.91 -1.99 2.69
CA PRO A 186 9.36 -2.17 2.55
C PRO A 186 9.92 -1.63 1.23
N GLU A 187 9.20 -1.76 0.14
CA GLU A 187 9.56 -1.24 -1.18
C GLU A 187 9.56 0.30 -1.24
N GLY A 188 8.85 0.97 -0.34
CA GLY A 188 8.89 2.42 -0.15
C GLY A 188 10.26 2.95 0.33
N LEU A 189 11.13 2.09 0.83
CA LEU A 189 12.52 2.42 1.18
C LEU A 189 13.44 2.54 -0.04
N TYR A 190 12.98 2.18 -1.23
CA TYR A 190 13.78 2.19 -2.44
C TYR A 190 14.09 3.61 -2.92
N GLY A 191 15.33 3.79 -3.37
CA GLY A 191 15.68 4.93 -4.20
C GLY A 191 15.20 4.74 -5.65
N ARG A 192 15.25 5.81 -6.44
CA ARG A 192 14.76 5.91 -7.81
C ARG A 192 15.12 4.74 -8.74
N ARG A 193 16.37 4.23 -8.66
CA ARG A 193 16.82 3.13 -9.53
C ARG A 193 16.12 1.81 -9.20
N LYS A 194 15.98 1.48 -7.91
CA LYS A 194 15.30 0.25 -7.49
C LYS A 194 13.79 0.35 -7.70
N MET A 195 13.20 1.52 -7.44
CA MET A 195 11.79 1.74 -7.72
C MET A 195 11.49 1.58 -9.21
N LEU A 196 12.32 2.15 -10.09
CA LEU A 196 12.19 1.95 -11.55
C LEU A 196 12.28 0.45 -11.93
N ALA A 197 13.26 -0.27 -11.38
CA ALA A 197 13.41 -1.69 -11.65
C ALA A 197 12.18 -2.49 -11.20
N LEU A 198 11.64 -2.18 -10.01
CA LEU A 198 10.42 -2.81 -9.50
C LEU A 198 9.22 -2.55 -10.42
N ILE A 199 8.96 -1.28 -10.75
CA ILE A 199 7.82 -0.89 -11.60
C ILE A 199 7.89 -1.56 -12.97
N ARG A 200 9.08 -1.62 -13.58
CA ARG A 200 9.28 -2.31 -14.88
C ARG A 200 9.04 -3.81 -14.80
N ARG A 201 9.41 -4.44 -13.72
CA ARG A 201 9.20 -5.88 -13.52
C ARG A 201 7.74 -6.26 -13.26
N THR A 202 6.96 -5.36 -12.64
CA THR A 202 5.65 -5.73 -12.08
C THR A 202 4.47 -5.19 -12.87
N VAL A 203 4.51 -3.93 -13.31
CA VAL A 203 3.31 -3.25 -13.81
C VAL A 203 3.53 -2.54 -15.15
N LEU A 204 4.63 -1.80 -15.30
CA LEU A 204 4.87 -0.92 -16.44
C LEU A 204 6.27 -1.14 -17.03
N PRO A 205 6.50 -2.15 -17.90
CA PRO A 205 7.80 -2.46 -18.49
C PRO A 205 8.46 -1.26 -19.18
N GLU A 206 7.67 -0.38 -19.78
CA GLU A 206 8.12 0.80 -20.52
C GLU A 206 8.27 2.06 -19.64
N ALA A 207 8.18 1.96 -18.31
CA ALA A 207 8.31 3.11 -17.43
C ALA A 207 9.67 3.79 -17.62
N GLY A 208 9.64 5.11 -17.86
CA GLY A 208 10.84 5.93 -17.99
C GLY A 208 11.39 6.37 -16.63
N PHE A 209 12.74 6.47 -16.51
CA PHE A 209 13.39 6.92 -15.26
C PHE A 209 12.88 8.29 -14.79
N GLY A 210 12.70 9.25 -15.72
CA GLY A 210 12.21 10.59 -15.39
C GLY A 210 10.76 10.61 -14.89
N ALA A 211 9.90 9.69 -15.35
CA ALA A 211 8.53 9.56 -14.89
C ALA A 211 8.50 9.02 -13.45
N VAL A 212 9.28 7.97 -13.16
CA VAL A 212 9.41 7.42 -11.79
C VAL A 212 10.01 8.45 -10.83
N ASP A 213 11.02 9.22 -11.24
CA ASP A 213 11.63 10.27 -10.43
C ASP A 213 10.63 11.38 -10.09
N ARG A 214 9.80 11.80 -11.05
CA ARG A 214 8.72 12.77 -10.79
C ARG A 214 7.63 12.21 -9.89
N ALA A 215 7.21 10.97 -10.13
CA ALA A 215 6.23 10.28 -9.32
C ALA A 215 6.69 10.14 -7.85
N MET A 216 7.92 9.71 -7.61
CA MET A 216 8.47 9.62 -6.25
C MET A 216 8.51 10.97 -5.54
N ARG A 217 8.90 12.05 -6.23
CA ARG A 217 8.86 13.41 -5.65
C ARG A 217 7.44 13.87 -5.36
N SER A 218 6.48 13.57 -6.26
CA SER A 218 5.06 13.93 -6.10
C SER A 218 4.46 13.30 -4.84
N VAL A 219 4.82 12.05 -4.54
CA VAL A 219 4.34 11.33 -3.36
C VAL A 219 5.24 11.48 -2.11
N GLY A 220 6.27 12.34 -2.19
CA GLY A 220 7.18 12.61 -1.07
C GLY A 220 8.13 11.46 -0.71
N LEU A 221 8.39 10.54 -1.63
CA LEU A 221 9.29 9.41 -1.41
C LEU A 221 10.75 9.77 -1.70
N ALA A 222 11.61 9.42 -0.76
CA ALA A 222 13.07 9.44 -0.90
C ALA A 222 13.64 8.10 -0.46
N GLY A 223 14.59 7.56 -1.22
CA GLY A 223 15.28 6.32 -0.82
C GLY A 223 16.06 6.49 0.48
N VAL A 224 16.11 5.45 1.28
CA VAL A 224 16.86 5.45 2.53
C VAL A 224 18.36 5.61 2.26
N VAL A 225 19.00 6.53 2.99
CA VAL A 225 20.42 6.83 2.88
C VAL A 225 21.14 6.29 4.11
N ARG A 226 22.26 5.60 3.91
CA ARG A 226 23.15 5.18 4.99
C ARG A 226 23.85 6.40 5.60
N GLY A 227 23.73 6.57 6.93
CA GLY A 227 24.45 7.64 7.65
C GLY A 227 25.95 7.38 7.77
N LYS A 228 26.76 8.43 8.03
CA LYS A 228 28.20 8.29 8.37
C LYS A 228 28.35 7.53 9.69
N ARG A 229 29.31 6.61 9.78
CA ARG A 229 29.60 5.81 10.98
C ARG A 229 30.67 6.47 11.86
N PRO A 230 30.51 6.49 13.19
CA PRO A 230 31.65 6.63 14.11
C PRO A 230 32.45 5.31 14.19
N ARG A 231 33.75 5.38 14.24
CA ARG A 231 34.65 4.24 14.42
C ARG A 231 34.68 3.85 15.91
N THR A 232 34.30 2.60 16.24
CA THR A 232 34.09 2.15 17.64
C THR A 232 34.97 0.98 18.09
N THR A 233 35.87 0.44 17.24
CA THR A 233 36.66 -0.76 17.57
C THR A 233 38.09 -0.39 17.92
N ILE A 234 38.55 -0.90 19.05
CA ILE A 234 39.99 -0.86 19.49
C ILE A 234 40.55 -2.27 19.28
N PRO A 235 41.60 -2.48 18.50
CA PRO A 235 42.15 -3.79 18.19
C PRO A 235 42.96 -4.40 19.36
N ASP A 236 42.85 -5.71 19.58
CA ASP A 236 43.77 -6.49 20.42
C ASP A 236 44.78 -7.24 19.56
N SER A 237 46.08 -7.06 19.83
CA SER A 237 47.18 -7.49 18.96
C SER A 237 47.83 -8.84 19.36
N THR A 238 47.34 -9.54 20.41
CA THR A 238 48.09 -10.62 21.05
C THR A 238 47.58 -12.05 20.83
N ALA A 239 46.43 -12.27 20.19
CA ALA A 239 45.83 -13.61 20.02
C ALA A 239 46.33 -14.33 18.74
N GLN A 240 46.64 -15.65 18.84
CA GLN A 240 46.91 -16.52 17.70
C GLN A 240 45.64 -16.75 16.90
N ARG A 241 45.65 -16.52 15.58
CA ARG A 241 44.50 -16.47 14.71
C ARG A 241 44.65 -17.36 13.51
N ALA A 242 43.49 -17.81 12.95
CA ALA A 242 43.46 -18.44 11.65
C ALA A 242 43.92 -17.42 10.56
N ALA A 243 44.50 -17.91 9.47
CA ALA A 243 44.94 -17.08 8.35
C ALA A 243 43.72 -16.44 7.64
N ASP A 244 43.92 -15.25 7.06
CA ASP A 244 42.95 -14.69 6.13
C ASP A 244 42.99 -15.46 4.80
N LEU A 245 41.94 -16.25 4.55
CA LEU A 245 41.79 -17.05 3.32
C LEU A 245 41.02 -16.31 2.23
N LEU A 246 40.38 -15.17 2.56
CA LEU A 246 39.61 -14.40 1.56
C LEU A 246 40.46 -13.40 0.81
N ASP A 247 41.53 -12.86 1.41
CA ASP A 247 42.36 -11.81 0.81
C ASP A 247 41.51 -10.69 0.16
N ARG A 248 40.51 -10.18 0.93
CA ARG A 248 39.51 -9.17 0.48
C ARG A 248 38.65 -9.57 -0.73
N ASN A 249 38.71 -10.81 -1.17
CA ASN A 249 37.90 -11.32 -2.26
C ASN A 249 36.59 -11.90 -1.75
N PHE A 250 35.58 -11.03 -1.59
CA PHE A 250 34.22 -11.38 -1.19
C PHE A 250 33.34 -11.88 -2.36
N THR A 251 33.94 -12.23 -3.50
CA THR A 251 33.23 -12.89 -4.59
C THR A 251 33.36 -14.40 -4.46
N ALA A 252 32.28 -15.11 -4.76
CA ALA A 252 32.22 -16.55 -4.76
C ALA A 252 31.70 -17.02 -6.11
N SER A 253 32.13 -18.21 -6.55
CA SER A 253 31.70 -18.80 -7.83
C SER A 253 30.39 -19.58 -7.72
N ALA A 254 30.03 -20.00 -6.52
CA ALA A 254 28.83 -20.78 -6.25
C ALA A 254 28.29 -20.49 -4.83
N PRO A 255 26.98 -20.71 -4.59
CA PRO A 255 26.40 -20.65 -3.25
C PRO A 255 27.06 -21.68 -2.32
N GLY A 256 27.25 -21.31 -1.05
CA GLY A 256 27.79 -22.21 -0.05
C GLY A 256 29.30 -22.43 -0.11
N SER A 257 30.04 -21.64 -0.90
CA SER A 257 31.50 -21.73 -0.94
C SER A 257 32.21 -20.75 -0.02
N LYS A 258 31.64 -19.57 0.18
CA LYS A 258 32.18 -18.55 1.09
C LYS A 258 31.06 -17.89 1.86
N TRP A 259 31.14 -17.93 3.19
CA TRP A 259 30.28 -17.16 4.08
C TRP A 259 31.07 -16.11 4.82
N VAL A 260 30.44 -14.98 5.07
CA VAL A 260 30.97 -13.92 5.95
C VAL A 260 30.02 -13.72 7.11
N THR A 261 30.57 -13.45 8.29
CA THR A 261 29.78 -13.24 9.50
C THR A 261 30.27 -12.02 10.25
N ASP A 262 29.37 -11.33 10.85
CA ASP A 262 29.61 -10.21 11.75
C ASP A 262 28.36 -9.97 12.61
N PHE A 263 28.49 -9.23 13.69
CA PHE A 263 27.37 -8.82 14.51
C PHE A 263 27.32 -7.32 14.68
N THR A 264 26.13 -6.83 14.92
CA THR A 264 25.88 -5.43 15.22
C THR A 264 25.04 -5.30 16.49
N TYR A 265 24.79 -4.09 16.95
CA TYR A 265 23.95 -3.86 18.13
C TYR A 265 22.82 -2.90 17.83
N VAL A 266 21.70 -3.12 18.51
CA VAL A 266 20.50 -2.29 18.51
C VAL A 266 20.24 -1.84 19.94
N ARG A 267 20.03 -0.54 20.12
CA ARG A 267 19.68 -0.01 21.44
C ARG A 267 18.19 -0.20 21.67
N THR A 268 17.84 -0.85 22.78
CA THR A 268 16.46 -0.97 23.28
C THR A 268 16.29 -0.14 24.56
N TYR A 269 15.06 -0.02 25.05
CA TYR A 269 14.83 0.63 26.34
C TYR A 269 15.45 -0.14 27.51
N GLN A 270 15.52 -1.46 27.43
CA GLN A 270 16.05 -2.29 28.51
C GLN A 270 17.57 -2.35 28.49
N SER A 271 18.19 -2.49 27.29
CA SER A 271 19.63 -2.72 27.13
C SER A 271 20.04 -2.61 25.66
N PHE A 272 21.24 -3.09 25.36
CA PHE A 272 21.66 -3.40 23.99
C PHE A 272 21.27 -4.81 23.63
N THR A 273 20.72 -4.99 22.42
CA THR A 273 20.53 -6.30 21.79
C THR A 273 21.56 -6.41 20.68
N TYR A 274 22.29 -7.52 20.66
CA TYR A 274 23.26 -7.85 19.62
C TYR A 274 22.59 -8.72 18.58
N VAL A 275 22.88 -8.45 17.30
CA VAL A 275 22.31 -9.25 16.19
C VAL A 275 23.46 -9.66 15.28
N ALA A 276 23.66 -10.98 15.15
CA ALA A 276 24.65 -11.56 14.28
C ALA A 276 23.98 -12.08 12.99
N PHE A 277 24.71 -11.94 11.90
CA PHE A 277 24.30 -12.44 10.58
C PHE A 277 25.40 -13.30 9.98
N ILE A 278 24.98 -14.32 9.21
CA ILE A 278 25.85 -15.06 8.29
C ILE A 278 25.30 -14.83 6.88
N VAL A 279 26.18 -14.44 5.99
CA VAL A 279 25.84 -14.05 4.62
C VAL A 279 26.64 -14.84 3.62
N ASP A 280 25.99 -15.39 2.61
CA ASP A 280 26.60 -16.05 1.48
C ASP A 280 27.21 -15.01 0.52
N CYS A 281 28.49 -15.12 0.21
CA CYS A 281 29.18 -14.16 -0.63
C CYS A 281 28.74 -14.20 -2.11
N PHE A 282 28.24 -15.34 -2.58
CA PHE A 282 27.75 -15.49 -3.95
C PHE A 282 26.48 -14.69 -4.19
N SER A 283 25.47 -14.94 -3.37
CA SER A 283 24.12 -14.39 -3.54
C SER A 283 23.81 -13.19 -2.66
N GLN A 284 24.69 -12.90 -1.69
CA GLN A 284 24.42 -11.94 -0.61
C GLN A 284 23.19 -12.31 0.25
N LYS A 285 22.75 -13.57 0.20
CA LYS A 285 21.65 -14.11 1.00
C LYS A 285 22.06 -14.22 2.46
N ILE A 286 21.23 -13.72 3.37
CA ILE A 286 21.39 -13.94 4.81
C ILE A 286 20.92 -15.36 5.10
N VAL A 287 21.85 -16.29 5.31
CA VAL A 287 21.59 -17.72 5.51
C VAL A 287 21.32 -18.05 6.98
N GLY A 288 21.89 -17.27 7.92
CA GLY A 288 21.65 -17.43 9.35
C GLY A 288 21.66 -16.07 10.05
N TRP A 289 20.92 -15.97 11.15
CA TRP A 289 20.93 -14.81 12.03
C TRP A 289 20.47 -15.17 13.44
N HIS A 290 20.87 -14.39 14.43
CA HIS A 290 20.43 -14.53 15.81
C HIS A 290 20.50 -13.19 16.54
N ALA A 291 19.59 -12.99 17.51
CA ALA A 291 19.62 -11.85 18.40
C ALA A 291 19.85 -12.32 19.85
N ALA A 292 20.70 -11.63 20.61
CA ALA A 292 21.00 -11.95 21.99
C ALA A 292 21.24 -10.70 22.84
N LEU A 293 21.07 -10.81 24.15
CA LEU A 293 21.38 -9.73 25.10
C LEU A 293 22.86 -9.70 25.48
N THR A 294 23.58 -10.79 25.24
CA THR A 294 25.00 -10.95 25.55
C THR A 294 25.81 -11.20 24.29
N ARG A 295 27.13 -10.95 24.38
CA ARG A 295 28.09 -11.18 23.30
C ARG A 295 28.90 -12.45 23.59
N ASP A 296 28.22 -13.51 23.95
CA ASP A 296 28.84 -14.82 24.15
C ASP A 296 28.93 -15.62 22.83
N VAL A 297 29.47 -16.83 22.91
CA VAL A 297 29.67 -17.71 21.74
C VAL A 297 28.34 -18.09 21.08
N GLU A 298 27.25 -18.20 21.83
CA GLU A 298 25.93 -18.53 21.28
C GLU A 298 25.45 -17.47 20.26
N LEU A 299 25.84 -16.21 20.43
CA LEU A 299 25.50 -15.14 19.46
C LEU A 299 25.96 -15.48 18.04
N VAL A 300 27.09 -16.18 17.89
CA VAL A 300 27.67 -16.53 16.57
C VAL A 300 27.43 -17.99 16.18
N ASP A 301 27.26 -18.87 17.17
CA ASP A 301 27.04 -20.30 16.96
C ASP A 301 25.61 -20.62 16.48
N VAL A 302 24.60 -19.94 17.04
CA VAL A 302 23.19 -20.13 16.63
C VAL A 302 22.97 -19.77 15.15
N PRO A 303 23.48 -18.63 14.61
CA PRO A 303 23.39 -18.37 13.17
C PRO A 303 24.04 -19.43 12.30
N LEU A 304 25.17 -20.00 12.74
CA LEU A 304 25.85 -21.07 12.00
C LEU A 304 24.98 -22.31 11.91
N ARG A 305 24.45 -22.78 13.05
CA ARG A 305 23.52 -23.91 13.07
C ARG A 305 22.27 -23.66 12.21
N MET A 306 21.72 -22.46 12.27
CA MET A 306 20.57 -22.07 11.43
C MET A 306 20.92 -22.12 9.94
N ALA A 307 22.09 -21.62 9.55
CA ALA A 307 22.54 -21.59 8.17
C ALA A 307 22.72 -23.00 7.60
N LEU A 308 23.41 -23.87 8.35
CA LEU A 308 23.64 -25.27 7.96
C LEU A 308 22.32 -26.06 7.87
N TRP A 309 21.44 -25.90 8.87
CA TRP A 309 20.13 -26.52 8.89
C TRP A 309 19.29 -26.10 7.67
N ARG A 310 19.23 -24.79 7.36
CA ARG A 310 18.48 -24.28 6.21
C ARG A 310 19.01 -24.83 4.90
N ARG A 311 20.33 -24.80 4.71
CA ARG A 311 20.95 -25.34 3.48
C ARG A 311 20.65 -26.83 3.30
N ALA A 312 20.70 -27.61 4.38
CA ALA A 312 20.35 -29.03 4.33
C ALA A 312 18.87 -29.25 3.96
N HIS A 313 17.95 -28.49 4.57
CA HIS A 313 16.50 -28.61 4.29
C HIS A 313 16.11 -28.10 2.88
N GLU A 314 16.86 -27.16 2.33
CA GLU A 314 16.68 -26.70 0.94
C GLU A 314 17.25 -27.73 -0.08
N GLY A 315 17.81 -28.83 0.37
CA GLY A 315 18.53 -29.81 -0.50
C GLY A 315 19.87 -29.28 -1.05
N LYS A 316 20.41 -28.23 -0.42
CA LYS A 316 21.61 -27.51 -0.81
C LYS A 316 22.69 -27.59 0.25
N ALA A 317 22.82 -28.75 0.88
CA ALA A 317 23.79 -28.98 1.94
C ALA A 317 25.19 -28.56 1.50
N VAL A 318 25.92 -27.92 2.38
CA VAL A 318 27.29 -27.48 2.12
C VAL A 318 28.20 -28.71 2.10
N ALA A 319 29.03 -28.81 1.07
CA ALA A 319 29.99 -29.88 0.97
C ALA A 319 31.11 -29.67 2.00
N ARG A 320 31.52 -30.74 2.67
CA ARG A 320 32.62 -30.70 3.64
C ARG A 320 33.90 -30.19 2.97
N ASP A 321 34.65 -29.41 3.71
CA ASP A 321 35.93 -28.83 3.33
C ASP A 321 35.92 -27.88 2.12
N GLN A 322 34.72 -27.48 1.66
CA GLN A 322 34.55 -26.52 0.56
C GLN A 322 34.08 -25.14 1.01
N LEU A 323 33.47 -25.04 2.19
CA LEU A 323 33.00 -23.76 2.72
C LEU A 323 34.09 -23.08 3.54
N ILE A 324 34.34 -21.81 3.23
CA ILE A 324 35.13 -20.89 4.05
C ILE A 324 34.16 -20.01 4.83
N CYS A 325 34.29 -19.95 6.17
CA CYS A 325 33.56 -19.02 7.02
C CYS A 325 34.51 -17.94 7.53
N HIS A 326 34.33 -16.71 7.04
CA HIS A 326 35.18 -15.59 7.39
C HIS A 326 34.51 -14.65 8.39
N SER A 327 35.28 -14.22 9.38
CA SER A 327 34.85 -13.28 10.42
C SER A 327 35.91 -12.21 10.68
N ASP A 328 35.51 -11.18 11.44
CA ASP A 328 36.51 -10.32 12.08
C ASP A 328 37.24 -11.04 13.20
N ALA A 329 38.28 -10.38 13.76
CA ALA A 329 39.10 -10.92 14.85
C ALA A 329 38.43 -10.82 16.24
N GLY A 330 37.10 -10.85 16.33
CA GLY A 330 36.35 -10.80 17.58
C GLY A 330 36.53 -12.04 18.43
N SER A 331 36.54 -11.88 19.77
CA SER A 331 36.76 -12.96 20.74
C SER A 331 35.71 -14.09 20.60
N GLN A 332 34.51 -13.80 20.15
CA GLN A 332 33.44 -14.78 19.91
C GLN A 332 33.81 -15.73 18.78
N TYR A 333 34.38 -15.22 17.70
CA TYR A 333 34.78 -15.96 16.51
C TYR A 333 36.07 -16.76 16.68
N THR A 334 36.94 -16.31 17.58
CA THR A 334 38.19 -16.99 17.91
C THR A 334 38.05 -17.94 19.11
N SER A 335 36.84 -18.09 19.67
CA SER A 335 36.59 -19.00 20.76
C SER A 335 36.80 -20.47 20.34
N LEU A 336 37.37 -21.28 21.24
CA LEU A 336 37.59 -22.71 21.00
C LEU A 336 36.29 -23.44 20.55
N ARG A 337 35.18 -23.15 21.24
CA ARG A 337 33.88 -23.75 20.93
C ARG A 337 33.38 -23.47 19.52
N PHE A 338 33.49 -22.24 19.04
CA PHE A 338 33.08 -21.88 17.68
C PHE A 338 34.02 -22.49 16.63
N THR A 339 35.33 -22.47 16.89
CA THR A 339 36.34 -23.07 16.00
C THR A 339 36.19 -24.59 15.91
N GLU A 340 35.93 -25.26 17.03
CA GLU A 340 35.64 -26.70 17.05
C GLU A 340 34.36 -27.04 16.27
N HIS A 341 33.31 -26.20 16.40
CA HIS A 341 32.07 -26.40 15.63
C HIS A 341 32.33 -26.31 14.13
N LEU A 342 33.05 -25.27 13.67
CA LEU A 342 33.44 -25.16 12.26
C LEU A 342 34.22 -26.39 11.78
N HIS A 343 35.16 -26.88 12.59
CA HIS A 343 35.94 -28.09 12.26
C HIS A 343 35.10 -29.35 12.17
N LEU A 344 34.17 -29.55 13.10
CA LEU A 344 33.26 -30.70 13.10
C LEU A 344 32.38 -30.74 11.85
N GLU A 345 31.93 -29.56 11.40
CA GLU A 345 31.13 -29.42 10.18
C GLU A 345 31.96 -29.43 8.89
N GLY A 346 33.29 -29.47 8.98
CA GLY A 346 34.20 -29.44 7.82
C GLY A 346 34.23 -28.05 7.19
N ILE A 347 34.13 -26.99 7.99
CA ILE A 347 34.14 -25.59 7.51
C ILE A 347 35.53 -24.99 7.83
N GLN A 348 36.13 -24.35 6.84
CA GLN A 348 37.43 -23.71 7.00
C GLN A 348 37.24 -22.32 7.67
N PRO A 349 37.78 -22.10 8.87
CA PRO A 349 37.76 -20.78 9.49
C PRO A 349 38.74 -19.84 8.78
N SER A 350 38.29 -18.60 8.59
CA SER A 350 39.12 -17.49 8.07
C SER A 350 38.90 -16.27 8.96
N VAL A 351 39.96 -15.60 9.37
CA VAL A 351 39.87 -14.43 10.24
C VAL A 351 40.63 -13.26 9.61
N GLY A 352 39.93 -12.12 9.51
CA GLY A 352 40.50 -10.90 8.96
C GLY A 352 41.62 -10.30 9.81
N SER A 353 42.41 -9.44 9.22
CA SER A 353 43.50 -8.71 9.91
C SER A 353 42.94 -7.73 10.93
N VAL A 354 43.75 -7.46 11.96
CA VAL A 354 43.34 -6.52 13.04
C VAL A 354 43.33 -5.09 12.54
N GLY A 355 42.16 -4.47 12.59
CA GLY A 355 42.03 -3.02 12.37
C GLY A 355 41.89 -2.59 10.93
N ASP A 356 41.81 -3.53 9.95
CA ASP A 356 41.50 -3.18 8.58
C ASP A 356 39.98 -3.28 8.32
N ALA A 357 39.35 -2.13 8.07
CA ALA A 357 37.92 -2.04 7.79
C ALA A 357 37.52 -2.67 6.46
N TYR A 358 38.48 -2.97 5.58
CA TYR A 358 38.22 -3.56 4.27
C TYR A 358 38.07 -5.09 4.32
N ASP A 359 38.54 -5.73 5.40
CA ASP A 359 38.53 -7.19 5.54
C ASP A 359 37.14 -7.78 5.77
N ASN A 360 36.10 -6.96 6.04
CA ASN A 360 34.72 -7.42 6.14
C ASN A 360 33.71 -6.43 5.48
N ALA A 361 34.09 -5.86 4.33
CA ALA A 361 33.34 -4.80 3.66
C ALA A 361 31.90 -5.22 3.27
N LEU A 362 31.67 -6.50 2.97
CA LEU A 362 30.31 -7.03 2.68
C LEU A 362 29.43 -6.93 3.93
N MET A 363 29.93 -7.43 5.07
CA MET A 363 29.16 -7.38 6.33
C MET A 363 28.93 -5.96 6.82
N GLU A 364 29.93 -5.07 6.66
CA GLU A 364 29.72 -3.65 6.92
C GLU A 364 28.57 -3.06 6.09
N THR A 365 28.48 -3.45 4.83
CA THR A 365 27.40 -3.03 3.94
C THR A 365 26.06 -3.54 4.46
N ILE A 366 25.95 -4.82 4.80
CA ILE A 366 24.72 -5.45 5.28
C ILE A 366 24.29 -4.91 6.63
N ASN A 367 25.20 -4.77 7.60
CA ASN A 367 24.93 -4.14 8.88
C ASN A 367 24.48 -2.68 8.72
N GLY A 368 25.04 -1.97 7.75
CA GLY A 368 24.61 -0.62 7.39
C GLY A 368 23.21 -0.55 6.80
N LEU A 369 22.85 -1.52 5.93
CA LEU A 369 21.49 -1.66 5.40
C LEU A 369 20.49 -2.04 6.50
N TYR A 370 20.83 -3.03 7.33
CA TYR A 370 19.99 -3.40 8.47
C TYR A 370 19.66 -2.21 9.37
N LYS A 371 20.68 -1.45 9.78
CA LYS A 371 20.46 -0.25 10.58
C LYS A 371 19.64 0.83 9.88
N ALA A 372 19.86 1.04 8.59
CA ALA A 372 19.19 2.09 7.84
C ALA A 372 17.74 1.71 7.46
N GLU A 373 17.51 0.47 7.07
CA GLU A 373 16.22 0.00 6.52
C GLU A 373 15.31 -0.58 7.62
N CYS A 374 15.87 -1.38 8.55
CA CYS A 374 15.12 -2.01 9.62
C CYS A 374 15.00 -1.12 10.86
N ILE A 375 16.13 -0.74 11.43
CA ILE A 375 16.16 -0.16 12.78
C ILE A 375 15.77 1.32 12.81
N ARG A 376 16.16 2.10 11.80
CA ARG A 376 15.89 3.56 11.76
C ARG A 376 14.57 3.93 11.13
N THR A 377 13.83 2.95 10.61
CA THR A 377 12.51 3.16 10.00
C THR A 377 11.42 2.54 10.87
N ARG A 378 10.17 2.83 10.56
CA ARG A 378 8.99 2.18 11.19
C ARG A 378 8.36 1.11 10.31
N VAL A 379 9.07 0.67 9.27
CA VAL A 379 8.52 -0.26 8.28
C VAL A 379 8.39 -1.68 8.83
N PHE A 380 9.37 -2.11 9.62
CA PHE A 380 9.41 -3.48 10.17
C PHE A 380 8.99 -3.56 11.64
N HIS A 381 8.93 -2.43 12.32
CA HIS A 381 8.46 -2.32 13.69
C HIS A 381 7.89 -0.92 13.94
N ASP A 382 6.67 -0.86 14.44
CA ASP A 382 6.02 0.41 14.75
C ASP A 382 6.29 0.80 16.20
N GLY A 383 7.13 1.82 16.36
CA GLY A 383 7.50 2.37 17.66
C GLY A 383 8.95 2.09 18.06
N PRO A 384 9.30 2.45 19.29
CA PRO A 384 10.65 2.22 19.81
C PRO A 384 10.86 0.76 20.19
N TYR A 385 12.06 0.24 19.99
CA TYR A 385 12.46 -1.09 20.43
C TYR A 385 12.53 -1.12 21.96
N ARG A 386 11.64 -1.88 22.60
CA ARG A 386 11.57 -1.99 24.06
C ARG A 386 12.36 -3.18 24.58
N THR A 387 12.24 -4.32 23.91
CA THR A 387 12.77 -5.62 24.30
C THR A 387 13.54 -6.28 23.16
N ILE A 388 14.23 -7.39 23.46
CA ILE A 388 14.84 -8.25 22.44
C ILE A 388 13.78 -8.81 21.47
N ALA A 389 12.58 -9.13 21.93
CA ALA A 389 11.52 -9.68 21.08
C ALA A 389 11.09 -8.71 19.97
N ASP A 390 11.08 -7.39 20.24
CA ASP A 390 10.82 -6.38 19.22
C ASP A 390 11.90 -6.39 18.13
N VAL A 391 13.17 -6.54 18.56
CA VAL A 391 14.32 -6.62 17.64
C VAL A 391 14.28 -7.90 16.83
N GLU A 392 13.96 -9.03 17.45
CA GLU A 392 13.83 -10.33 16.77
C GLU A 392 12.73 -10.31 15.71
N TYR A 393 11.55 -9.78 16.06
CA TYR A 393 10.42 -9.68 15.12
C TYR A 393 10.76 -8.81 13.91
N ALA A 394 11.32 -7.63 14.16
CA ALA A 394 11.73 -6.72 13.10
C ALA A 394 12.82 -7.32 12.22
N THR A 395 13.81 -8.00 12.84
CA THR A 395 14.91 -8.65 12.13
C THR A 395 14.41 -9.80 11.27
N ALA A 396 13.52 -10.65 11.80
CA ALA A 396 12.92 -11.75 11.04
C ALA A 396 12.18 -11.24 9.79
N SER A 397 11.36 -10.20 9.97
CA SER A 397 10.61 -9.58 8.88
C SER A 397 11.52 -8.91 7.85
N TRP A 398 12.60 -8.24 8.30
CA TRP A 398 13.56 -7.60 7.41
C TRP A 398 14.40 -8.64 6.65
N VAL A 399 14.86 -9.72 7.30
CA VAL A 399 15.62 -10.80 6.65
C VAL A 399 14.76 -11.51 5.61
N GLU A 400 13.48 -11.77 5.90
CA GLU A 400 12.54 -12.32 4.92
C GLU A 400 12.46 -11.45 3.68
N TRP A 401 12.16 -10.17 3.88
CA TRP A 401 12.09 -9.22 2.77
C TRP A 401 13.43 -9.04 2.05
N TYR A 402 14.55 -8.95 2.78
CA TYR A 402 15.89 -8.81 2.24
C TYR A 402 16.25 -9.95 1.29
N ASN A 403 15.97 -11.19 1.68
CA ASN A 403 16.31 -12.37 0.91
C ASN A 403 15.38 -12.60 -0.29
N ASN A 404 14.07 -12.36 -0.13
CA ASN A 404 13.08 -12.84 -1.09
C ASN A 404 12.50 -11.73 -1.99
N ARG A 405 12.53 -10.46 -1.56
CA ARG A 405 11.87 -9.37 -2.29
C ARG A 405 12.75 -8.16 -2.57
N ARG A 406 13.71 -7.90 -1.68
CA ARG A 406 14.57 -6.74 -1.82
C ARG A 406 15.43 -6.83 -3.07
N LEU A 407 15.35 -5.82 -3.94
CA LEU A 407 16.18 -5.73 -5.14
C LEU A 407 17.60 -5.33 -4.77
N HIS A 408 18.59 -6.05 -5.30
CA HIS A 408 20.02 -5.79 -5.12
C HIS A 408 20.66 -5.33 -6.42
N SER A 409 21.24 -4.13 -6.41
CA SER A 409 21.90 -3.58 -7.60
C SER A 409 23.13 -4.38 -8.03
N SER A 410 23.85 -4.98 -7.08
CA SER A 410 24.99 -5.88 -7.32
C SER A 410 24.59 -7.20 -7.98
N LEU A 411 23.32 -7.63 -7.82
CA LEU A 411 22.77 -8.87 -8.36
C LEU A 411 21.89 -8.62 -9.60
N GLY A 412 22.00 -7.47 -10.26
CA GLY A 412 21.19 -7.18 -11.45
C GLY A 412 19.74 -6.77 -11.16
N MET A 413 19.45 -6.17 -10.00
CA MET A 413 18.09 -5.76 -9.59
C MET A 413 17.13 -6.93 -9.39
N ILE A 414 17.62 -8.03 -8.82
CA ILE A 414 16.85 -9.17 -8.36
C ILE A 414 17.14 -9.44 -6.88
N SER A 415 16.36 -10.31 -6.25
CA SER A 415 16.57 -10.70 -4.85
C SER A 415 17.68 -11.77 -4.74
N PRO A 416 18.29 -11.93 -3.55
CA PRO A 416 19.26 -13.00 -3.28
C PRO A 416 18.71 -14.40 -3.60
N THR A 417 17.47 -14.68 -3.27
CA THR A 417 16.82 -15.96 -3.54
C THR A 417 16.62 -16.20 -5.03
N GLU A 418 16.19 -15.17 -5.79
CA GLU A 418 16.06 -15.26 -7.24
C GLU A 418 17.43 -15.49 -7.91
N PHE A 419 18.48 -14.81 -7.41
CA PHE A 419 19.83 -14.97 -7.94
C PHE A 419 20.36 -16.39 -7.74
N GLU A 420 20.18 -16.99 -6.55
CA GLU A 420 20.53 -18.39 -6.30
C GLU A 420 19.69 -19.37 -7.16
N ALA A 421 18.39 -19.11 -7.29
CA ALA A 421 17.52 -19.97 -8.08
C ALA A 421 17.94 -20.01 -9.55
N ALA A 422 18.34 -18.87 -10.12
CA ALA A 422 18.88 -18.82 -11.49
C ALA A 422 20.17 -19.65 -11.61
N HIS A 423 21.10 -19.53 -10.67
CA HIS A 423 22.34 -20.31 -10.68
C HIS A 423 22.08 -21.81 -10.65
N TYR A 424 21.15 -22.29 -9.80
CA TYR A 424 20.83 -23.72 -9.72
C TYR A 424 20.12 -24.21 -10.99
N ALA A 425 19.24 -23.39 -11.58
CA ALA A 425 18.59 -23.75 -12.85
C ALA A 425 19.60 -23.88 -14.01
N ASP A 426 20.65 -23.06 -14.01
CA ASP A 426 21.71 -23.13 -15.03
C ASP A 426 22.68 -24.30 -14.82
N THR A 427 22.81 -24.78 -13.58
CA THR A 427 23.76 -25.85 -13.21
C THR A 427 23.12 -27.24 -13.17
N GLU A 428 21.81 -27.36 -13.05
CA GLU A 428 21.12 -28.64 -13.19
C GLU A 428 21.15 -29.09 -14.67
N PRO A 429 21.73 -30.27 -15.00
CA PRO A 429 21.68 -30.77 -16.37
C PRO A 429 20.21 -30.97 -16.72
N SER A 430 19.78 -30.32 -17.83
CA SER A 430 18.43 -30.48 -18.40
C SER A 430 18.13 -31.98 -18.50
N ALA A 431 17.30 -32.49 -17.59
CA ALA A 431 16.80 -33.86 -17.68
C ALA A 431 15.94 -33.94 -18.96
N ARG A 432 16.55 -34.41 -20.06
CA ARG A 432 15.86 -34.78 -21.29
C ARG A 432 15.34 -36.19 -21.18
#